data_98c2c4c9e6ab9bf04ccd9a2eb7279352
#
_entry.id   98c2c4c9e6ab9bf04ccd9a2eb7279352
#
_cell.length_a   1.000
_cell.length_b   1.000
_cell.length_c   1.000
_cell.angle_alpha   90.00
_cell.angle_beta   90.00
_cell.angle_gamma   90.00
#
_symmetry.space_group_name_H-M   'P 1'
#
loop_
_entity.id
_entity.type
_entity.pdbx_description
1 polymer ?
#
loop_
_entity_poly.entity_id
_entity_poly.type
_entity_poly.pdbx_seq_one_letter_code
_entity_poly.pdbx_strand_id
1 'polypeptide(L)'
;MNGKNIRKVSHGCHYFFVRPGRNENLHKAAARLMGIRKVTEVAITEGEYGFVVKAHGVQDVDRAIVREIARAVGGSSRKAVCHCRYVRN
;
A
#
# COMPACT_ATOMS: atom_id res chain seq x y z
N MET A 1 17.69 10.70 -23.19
CA MET A 1 17.64 10.05 -22.01
C MET A 1 18.03 8.65 -22.06
N ASN A 2 18.49 8.18 -21.10
CA ASN A 2 19.05 6.89 -21.25
C ASN A 2 18.66 6.01 -20.08
N GLY A 3 18.77 4.74 -20.30
CA GLY A 3 18.39 3.75 -19.33
C GLY A 3 19.30 3.65 -18.14
N LYS A 4 20.37 4.42 -18.12
CA LYS A 4 21.26 4.40 -16.98
C LYS A 4 20.61 4.85 -15.70
N ASN A 5 19.58 5.70 -15.83
CA ASN A 5 18.91 6.23 -14.65
C ASN A 5 17.77 5.37 -14.17
N ILE A 6 17.55 4.25 -14.85
CA ILE A 6 16.44 3.37 -14.51
C ILE A 6 17.03 2.07 -14.00
N ARG A 7 16.55 1.60 -12.87
CA ARG A 7 16.97 0.30 -12.39
C ARG A 7 15.77 -0.55 -12.03
N LYS A 8 15.98 -1.84 -12.16
CA LYS A 8 14.96 -2.83 -11.85
C LYS A 8 15.12 -3.25 -10.40
N VAL A 9 14.00 -3.25 -9.69
CA VAL A 9 13.95 -3.72 -8.31
C VAL A 9 13.04 -4.92 -8.27
N SER A 10 13.56 -6.05 -7.82
CA SER A 10 12.80 -7.29 -7.73
C SER A 10 12.28 -7.46 -6.32
N HIS A 11 11.09 -7.96 -6.20
CA HIS A 11 10.45 -8.36 -4.94
C HIS A 11 10.46 -7.29 -3.85
N GLY A 12 9.96 -7.67 -2.73
CA GLY A 12 10.05 -6.86 -1.52
C GLY A 12 8.86 -6.00 -1.19
N CYS A 13 7.93 -5.79 -2.11
CA CYS A 13 6.77 -4.97 -1.78
C CYS A 13 5.47 -5.60 -2.18
N HIS A 14 4.43 -5.21 -1.45
CA HIS A 14 3.05 -5.52 -1.78
C HIS A 14 2.29 -4.21 -1.81
N TYR A 15 1.32 -4.13 -2.69
CA TYR A 15 0.45 -2.97 -2.79
C TYR A 15 -0.95 -3.37 -2.41
N PHE A 16 -1.63 -2.50 -1.68
CA PHE A 16 -3.02 -2.72 -1.30
C PHE A 16 -3.81 -1.53 -1.78
N PHE A 17 -4.85 -1.81 -2.55
CA PHE A 17 -5.77 -0.79 -3.03
C PHE A 17 -6.95 -0.80 -2.07
N VAL A 18 -7.12 0.29 -1.34
CA VAL A 18 -7.97 0.30 -0.17
C VAL A 18 -9.16 1.22 -0.38
N ARG A 19 -10.37 0.69 -0.14
CA ARG A 19 -11.57 1.50 -0.06
C ARG A 19 -11.88 1.73 1.41
N PRO A 20 -11.86 2.97 1.87
CA PRO A 20 -12.16 3.24 3.27
C PRO A 20 -13.65 3.04 3.53
N GLY A 21 -13.98 2.93 4.79
CA GLY A 21 -15.37 2.90 5.20
C GLY A 21 -16.04 4.23 5.00
N ARG A 22 -17.35 4.24 5.17
CA ARG A 22 -18.13 5.42 4.97
C ARG A 22 -17.78 6.49 5.99
N ASN A 23 -17.79 7.74 5.55
CA ASN A 23 -17.53 8.88 6.43
C ASN A 23 -16.14 8.90 7.05
N GLU A 24 -15.21 8.26 6.41
CA GLU A 24 -13.86 8.21 6.92
C GLU A 24 -13.12 9.51 6.61
N ASN A 25 -12.45 10.06 7.62
CA ASN A 25 -11.54 11.17 7.40
C ASN A 25 -10.26 10.59 6.79
N LEU A 26 -9.99 10.95 5.54
CA LEU A 26 -8.91 10.30 4.80
C LEU A 26 -7.54 10.52 5.42
N HIS A 27 -7.29 11.70 5.96
CA HIS A 27 -5.98 11.97 6.55
C HIS A 27 -5.77 11.21 7.84
N LYS A 28 -6.82 11.11 8.66
CA LYS A 28 -6.74 10.32 9.88
C LYS A 28 -6.58 8.84 9.55
N ALA A 29 -7.31 8.37 8.55
CA ALA A 29 -7.19 6.98 8.14
C ALA A 29 -5.80 6.69 7.62
N ALA A 30 -5.22 7.61 6.84
CA ALA A 30 -3.86 7.42 6.35
C ALA A 30 -2.86 7.34 7.50
N ALA A 31 -3.04 8.15 8.53
CA ALA A 31 -2.17 8.10 9.70
C ALA A 31 -2.28 6.74 10.39
N ARG A 32 -3.50 6.22 10.53
CA ARG A 32 -3.68 4.89 11.12
C ARG A 32 -3.02 3.82 10.28
N LEU A 33 -3.14 3.92 8.95
CA LEU A 33 -2.50 2.96 8.06
C LEU A 33 -0.98 3.00 8.19
N MET A 34 -0.42 4.19 8.34
CA MET A 34 1.03 4.32 8.54
C MET A 34 1.49 3.73 9.86
N GLY A 35 0.58 3.55 10.82
CA GLY A 35 0.92 2.91 12.07
C GLY A 35 1.04 1.39 11.96
N ILE A 36 0.64 0.81 10.84
CA ILE A 36 0.76 -0.63 10.64
C ILE A 36 2.21 -0.96 10.33
N ARG A 37 2.74 -1.89 11.09
CA ARG A 37 4.12 -2.32 10.89
C ARG A 37 4.30 -2.82 9.46
N LYS A 38 5.39 -2.49 8.85
CA LYS A 38 5.76 -2.85 7.49
C LYS A 38 5.08 -2.02 6.39
N VAL A 39 4.12 -1.17 6.73
CA VAL A 39 3.62 -0.21 5.78
C VAL A 39 4.66 0.90 5.64
N THR A 40 5.08 1.14 4.42
CA THR A 40 6.13 2.12 4.15
C THR A 40 5.62 3.36 3.47
N GLU A 41 4.43 3.29 2.91
CA GLU A 41 3.90 4.44 2.19
C GLU A 41 2.40 4.31 2.07
N VAL A 42 1.70 5.42 2.23
CA VAL A 42 0.26 5.49 2.01
C VAL A 42 0.00 6.69 1.13
N ALA A 43 -0.59 6.46 -0.03
CA ALA A 43 -1.00 7.54 -0.91
C ALA A 43 -2.52 7.69 -0.83
N ILE A 44 -2.99 8.90 -0.68
CA ILE A 44 -4.41 9.21 -0.78
C ILE A 44 -4.69 9.44 -2.26
N THR A 45 -5.64 8.70 -2.80
CA THR A 45 -5.91 8.75 -4.23
C THR A 45 -7.35 9.13 -4.49
N GLU A 46 -7.60 9.58 -5.71
CA GLU A 46 -8.95 9.86 -6.18
C GLU A 46 -9.38 8.73 -7.08
N GLY A 47 -10.68 8.50 -7.15
CA GLY A 47 -11.21 7.47 -8.01
C GLY A 47 -11.81 6.34 -7.21
N GLU A 48 -11.69 5.14 -7.73
CA GLU A 48 -12.35 3.97 -7.15
C GLU A 48 -11.85 3.63 -5.77
N TYR A 49 -10.58 3.83 -5.51
CA TYR A 49 -9.98 3.54 -4.20
C TYR A 49 -9.57 4.84 -3.55
N GLY A 50 -9.62 4.86 -2.23
CA GLY A 50 -9.22 6.04 -1.49
C GLY A 50 -7.73 6.04 -1.15
N PHE A 51 -7.12 4.85 -1.06
CA PHE A 51 -5.70 4.76 -0.71
C PHE A 51 -4.99 3.72 -1.54
N VAL A 52 -3.71 3.97 -1.76
CA VAL A 52 -2.79 2.93 -2.19
C VAL A 52 -1.76 2.79 -1.10
N VAL A 53 -1.66 1.59 -0.54
CA VAL A 53 -0.77 1.31 0.57
C VAL A 53 0.35 0.40 0.09
N LYS A 54 1.57 0.76 0.42
CA LYS A 54 2.73 -0.04 0.05
C LYS A 54 3.33 -0.61 1.32
N ALA A 55 3.57 -1.91 1.31
CA ALA A 55 4.15 -2.58 2.46
C ALA A 55 5.31 -3.45 2.02
N HIS A 56 6.33 -3.51 2.86
CA HIS A 56 7.48 -4.37 2.63
C HIS A 56 7.45 -5.52 3.62
N GLY A 57 8.02 -6.63 3.23
CA GLY A 57 8.12 -7.69 4.18
C GLY A 57 8.13 -9.04 3.56
N VAL A 58 7.96 -10.02 4.42
CA VAL A 58 8.02 -11.39 4.05
C VAL A 58 6.68 -11.89 3.56
N GLN A 59 6.68 -13.11 3.11
CA GLN A 59 5.55 -13.71 2.43
C GLN A 59 4.27 -13.76 3.24
N ASP A 60 4.38 -13.93 4.54
CA ASP A 60 3.20 -14.13 5.37
C ASP A 60 2.56 -12.85 5.84
N VAL A 61 3.09 -11.76 5.38
CA VAL A 61 2.61 -10.46 5.76
C VAL A 61 1.15 -10.24 5.35
N ASP A 62 0.73 -10.93 4.32
CA ASP A 62 -0.54 -10.64 3.65
C ASP A 62 -1.75 -10.67 4.55
N ARG A 63 -1.92 -11.76 5.28
CA ARG A 63 -3.14 -11.91 6.09
C ARG A 63 -3.18 -10.92 7.24
N ALA A 64 -2.07 -10.76 7.89
CA ALA A 64 -2.00 -9.84 9.03
C ALA A 64 -2.27 -8.41 8.58
N ILE A 65 -1.66 -8.00 7.50
CA ILE A 65 -1.83 -6.64 7.00
C ILE A 65 -3.25 -6.39 6.53
N VAL A 66 -3.86 -7.34 5.84
CA VAL A 66 -5.24 -7.17 5.40
C VAL A 66 -6.17 -6.94 6.59
N ARG A 67 -5.98 -7.71 7.66
CA ARG A 67 -6.79 -7.51 8.87
C ARG A 67 -6.55 -6.15 9.50
N GLU A 68 -5.31 -5.74 9.56
CA GLU A 68 -4.99 -4.46 10.17
C GLU A 68 -5.52 -3.30 9.33
N ILE A 69 -5.46 -3.43 8.00
CA ILE A 69 -6.04 -2.42 7.13
C ILE A 69 -7.55 -2.33 7.37
N ALA A 70 -8.23 -3.47 7.44
CA ALA A 70 -9.65 -3.48 7.68
C ALA A 70 -10.00 -2.82 9.01
N ARG A 71 -9.22 -3.09 10.05
CA ARG A 71 -9.44 -2.45 11.34
C ARG A 71 -9.20 -0.95 11.28
N ALA A 72 -8.17 -0.55 10.55
CA ALA A 72 -7.78 0.85 10.53
C ALA A 72 -8.80 1.72 9.79
N VAL A 73 -9.40 1.22 8.73
CA VAL A 73 -10.23 2.05 7.88
C VAL A 73 -11.66 1.55 7.72
N GLY A 74 -11.97 0.40 8.26
CA GLY A 74 -13.34 -0.12 8.21
C GLY A 74 -13.83 -0.42 6.82
N GLY A 75 -12.93 -0.63 5.88
CA GLY A 75 -13.30 -0.86 4.50
C GLY A 75 -12.72 -2.15 3.96
N SER A 76 -12.56 -2.22 2.66
CA SER A 76 -12.06 -3.39 1.99
C SER A 76 -10.77 -3.06 1.27
N SER A 77 -10.00 -4.09 0.94
CA SER A 77 -8.77 -3.88 0.19
C SER A 77 -8.55 -5.01 -0.80
N ARG A 78 -7.79 -4.70 -1.84
CA ARG A 78 -7.33 -5.68 -2.80
C ARG A 78 -5.82 -5.61 -2.83
N LYS A 79 -5.19 -6.76 -2.83
CA LYS A 79 -3.75 -6.85 -2.83
C LYS A 79 -3.21 -7.05 -4.25
N ALA A 80 -2.10 -6.40 -4.55
CA ALA A 80 -1.33 -6.68 -5.74
C ALA A 80 0.10 -6.97 -5.31
N VAL A 81 0.58 -8.14 -5.66
CA VAL A 81 1.95 -8.51 -5.33
C VAL A 81 2.87 -7.91 -6.37
N CYS A 82 3.88 -7.22 -5.93
CA CYS A 82 4.85 -6.64 -6.83
C CYS A 82 5.83 -7.72 -7.26
N HIS A 83 5.83 -8.02 -8.55
CA HIS A 83 6.79 -8.95 -9.11
C HIS A 83 8.14 -8.27 -9.30
N CYS A 84 8.14 -7.14 -9.93
CA CYS A 84 9.31 -6.29 -10.02
C CYS A 84 8.84 -4.89 -10.42
N ARG A 85 9.69 -3.93 -10.20
CA ARG A 85 9.37 -2.56 -10.56
C ARG A 85 10.62 -1.87 -11.07
N TYR A 86 10.40 -0.85 -11.84
CA TYR A 86 11.48 -0.05 -12.37
C TYR A 86 11.41 1.31 -11.71
N VAL A 87 12.54 1.77 -11.21
CA VAL A 87 12.59 3.05 -10.54
C VAL A 87 13.66 3.92 -11.17
N ARG A 88 13.45 5.21 -11.10
CA ARG A 88 14.42 6.17 -11.62
C ARG A 88 15.32 6.61 -10.48
N ASN A 89 16.59 6.62 -10.76
CA ASN A 89 17.56 7.04 -9.74
C ASN A 89 17.57 8.55 -9.54
#